data_65acb11545216868a4b4b4f2c4e257f1
#
_entry.id   65acb11545216868a4b4b4f2c4e257f1
#
_cell.length_a   1.000
_cell.length_b   1.000
_cell.length_c   1.000
_cell.angle_alpha   90.00
_cell.angle_beta   90.00
_cell.angle_gamma   90.00
#
_symmetry.space_group_name_H-M   'P 1'
#
loop_
_entity.id
_entity.type
_entity.pdbx_description
1 polymer ?
#
loop_
_entity_poly.entity_id
_entity_poly.type
_entity_poly.pdbx_seq_one_letter_code
_entity_poly.pdbx_strand_id
1 'polypeptide(L)'
;IALGAGTAAGSFGQFLFAPFGVALIDNFGWQSALIVFAGLMLLILPLSLALATPPATSANVPVVEQQSFRTALAEAFGHRSYVLLVLGFFTCGFQLAFITVHLPAYLSDRGVTAQTGGWVIAAIGLFNIIGSLGVGWLQNLFPKRYILSVIYLTRALSIVAFISFPITTFSAIAFGAVTGLTWLSTVPPTSALVALMFGTRWFATLYGFAFVSH
;
A
#
# COMPACT_ATOMS: atom_id res chain seq x y z
N ILE A 1 13.29 7.15 -0.83
CA ILE A 1 13.32 6.78 0.59
C ILE A 1 12.09 7.34 1.32
N ALA A 2 11.77 8.65 1.25
CA ALA A 2 10.66 9.27 1.97
C ALA A 2 9.29 8.60 1.71
N LEU A 3 8.96 8.29 0.45
CA LEU A 3 7.72 7.59 0.08
C LEU A 3 7.66 6.17 0.66
N GLY A 4 8.78 5.46 0.68
CA GLY A 4 8.87 4.14 1.30
C GLY A 4 8.70 4.20 2.82
N ALA A 5 9.28 5.21 3.47
CA ALA A 5 9.14 5.43 4.91
C ALA A 5 7.69 5.75 5.30
N GLY A 6 7.00 6.59 4.52
CA GLY A 6 5.57 6.88 4.72
C GLY A 6 4.70 5.64 4.62
N THR A 7 4.95 4.79 3.61
CA THR A 7 4.24 3.52 3.43
C THR A 7 4.54 2.54 4.57
N ALA A 8 5.80 2.45 5.01
CA ALA A 8 6.21 1.61 6.12
C ALA A 8 5.59 2.04 7.46
N ALA A 9 5.41 3.35 7.69
CA ALA A 9 4.76 3.87 8.89
C ALA A 9 3.28 3.43 8.97
N GLY A 10 2.56 3.45 7.83
CA GLY A 10 1.20 2.91 7.76
C GLY A 10 1.15 1.40 8.09
N SER A 11 2.10 0.63 7.58
CA SER A 11 2.21 -0.81 7.85
C SER A 11 2.58 -1.11 9.31
N PHE A 12 3.41 -0.27 9.92
CA PHE A 12 3.71 -0.35 11.34
C PHE A 12 2.45 -0.13 12.20
N GLY A 13 1.61 0.84 11.79
CA GLY A 13 0.30 1.03 12.42
C GLY A 13 -0.56 -0.24 12.34
N GLN A 14 -0.64 -0.87 11.18
CA GLN A 14 -1.38 -2.12 11.00
C GLN A 14 -0.82 -3.25 11.90
N PHE A 15 0.49 -3.39 11.95
CA PHE A 15 1.15 -4.38 12.81
C PHE A 15 0.87 -4.16 14.30
N LEU A 16 0.87 -2.92 14.76
CA LEU A 16 0.66 -2.56 16.16
C LEU A 16 -0.82 -2.63 16.56
N PHE A 17 -1.70 -2.02 15.75
CA PHE A 17 -3.09 -1.82 16.13
C PHE A 17 -3.98 -3.03 15.87
N ALA A 18 -3.59 -3.98 15.02
CA ALA A 18 -4.38 -5.19 14.84
C ALA A 18 -4.43 -6.07 16.10
N PRO A 19 -3.30 -6.49 16.71
CA PRO A 19 -3.33 -7.25 17.95
C PRO A 19 -3.86 -6.42 19.14
N PHE A 20 -3.59 -5.12 19.18
CA PHE A 20 -4.13 -4.21 20.18
C PHE A 20 -5.66 -4.15 20.11
N GLY A 21 -6.24 -4.08 18.91
CA GLY A 21 -7.69 -4.09 18.70
C GLY A 21 -8.34 -5.39 19.17
N VAL A 22 -7.72 -6.54 18.85
CA VAL A 22 -8.21 -7.84 19.34
C VAL A 22 -8.20 -7.87 20.87
N ALA A 23 -7.10 -7.47 21.51
CA ALA A 23 -7.00 -7.43 22.96
C ALA A 23 -8.03 -6.51 23.61
N LEU A 24 -8.35 -5.36 22.99
CA LEU A 24 -9.40 -4.46 23.46
C LEU A 24 -10.78 -5.10 23.34
N ILE A 25 -11.07 -5.75 22.22
CA ILE A 25 -12.36 -6.40 21.98
C ILE A 25 -12.57 -7.54 22.98
N ASP A 26 -11.57 -8.37 23.21
CA ASP A 26 -11.63 -9.51 24.10
C ASP A 26 -11.81 -9.12 25.58
N ASN A 27 -11.19 -8.01 26.00
CA ASN A 27 -11.26 -7.58 27.41
C ASN A 27 -12.36 -6.58 27.73
N PHE A 28 -12.72 -5.71 26.78
CA PHE A 28 -13.62 -4.57 27.02
C PHE A 28 -14.81 -4.48 26.04
N GLY A 29 -14.90 -5.42 25.10
CA GLY A 29 -15.91 -5.44 24.06
C GLY A 29 -15.64 -4.45 22.91
N TRP A 30 -16.33 -4.69 21.79
CA TRP A 30 -16.10 -3.95 20.53
C TRP A 30 -16.43 -2.45 20.62
N GLN A 31 -17.40 -2.06 21.45
CA GLN A 31 -17.78 -0.66 21.63
C GLN A 31 -16.65 0.17 22.27
N SER A 32 -16.06 -0.39 23.35
CA SER A 32 -14.91 0.25 24.03
C SER A 32 -13.70 0.35 23.08
N ALA A 33 -13.46 -0.70 22.28
CA ALA A 33 -12.40 -0.69 21.29
C ALA A 33 -12.59 0.46 20.28
N LEU A 34 -13.81 0.67 19.79
CA LEU A 34 -14.12 1.78 18.87
C LEU A 34 -13.91 3.15 19.51
N ILE A 35 -14.29 3.32 20.79
CA ILE A 35 -14.08 4.58 21.52
C ILE A 35 -12.60 4.87 21.68
N VAL A 36 -11.80 3.88 22.04
CA VAL A 36 -10.34 4.01 22.16
C VAL A 36 -9.73 4.40 20.81
N PHE A 37 -10.10 3.72 19.73
CA PHE A 37 -9.61 4.07 18.40
C PHE A 37 -10.05 5.46 17.95
N ALA A 38 -11.29 5.87 18.25
CA ALA A 38 -11.75 7.23 17.99
C ALA A 38 -10.91 8.28 18.75
N GLY A 39 -10.60 8.02 20.04
CA GLY A 39 -9.70 8.86 20.84
C GLY A 39 -8.29 8.97 20.23
N LEU A 40 -7.73 7.85 19.76
CA LEU A 40 -6.44 7.85 19.08
C LEU A 40 -6.48 8.63 17.76
N MET A 41 -7.57 8.58 17.01
CA MET A 41 -7.74 9.37 15.78
C MET A 41 -7.77 10.89 16.08
N LEU A 42 -8.26 11.33 17.26
CA LEU A 42 -8.20 12.74 17.63
C LEU A 42 -6.78 13.28 17.78
N LEU A 43 -5.78 12.41 18.01
CA LEU A 43 -4.38 12.82 18.03
C LEU A 43 -3.88 13.33 16.67
N ILE A 44 -4.57 13.01 15.58
CA ILE A 44 -4.25 13.54 14.26
C ILE A 44 -4.41 15.06 14.21
N LEU A 45 -5.35 15.63 14.98
CA LEU A 45 -5.60 17.07 15.00
C LEU A 45 -4.37 17.88 15.44
N PRO A 46 -3.78 17.65 16.64
CA PRO A 46 -2.58 18.38 17.03
C PRO A 46 -1.36 18.05 16.15
N LEU A 47 -1.25 16.81 15.66
CA LEU A 47 -0.17 16.42 14.75
C LEU A 47 -0.27 17.13 13.40
N SER A 48 -1.50 17.38 12.89
CA SER A 48 -1.70 18.11 11.65
C SER A 48 -1.26 19.58 11.77
N LEU A 49 -1.40 20.18 12.94
CA LEU A 49 -0.92 21.55 13.20
C LEU A 49 0.61 21.63 13.16
N ALA A 50 1.30 20.59 13.64
CA ALA A 50 2.76 20.51 13.56
C ALA A 50 3.28 20.38 12.11
N LEU A 51 2.44 19.90 11.19
CA LEU A 51 2.74 19.78 9.76
C LEU A 51 2.26 20.99 8.94
N ALA A 52 1.59 21.96 9.58
CA ALA A 52 1.12 23.16 8.91
C ALA A 52 2.32 23.96 8.38
N THR A 53 2.52 23.92 7.08
CA THR A 53 3.51 24.75 6.39
C THR A 53 2.91 26.13 6.18
N PRO A 54 3.62 27.23 6.48
CA PRO A 54 3.15 28.58 6.14
C PRO A 54 2.81 28.62 4.64
N PRO A 55 1.73 29.32 4.24
CA PRO A 55 1.43 29.48 2.84
C PRO A 55 2.67 30.03 2.13
N ALA A 56 3.15 29.35 1.10
CA ALA A 56 4.26 29.82 0.30
C ALA A 56 3.90 31.21 -0.17
N THR A 57 4.63 32.22 0.32
CA THR A 57 4.52 33.61 -0.16
C THR A 57 4.75 33.51 -1.66
N SER A 58 3.76 33.94 -2.45
CA SER A 58 3.81 33.89 -3.92
C SER A 58 4.96 34.77 -4.42
N ALA A 59 6.20 34.29 -4.32
CA ALA A 59 7.30 34.83 -5.06
C ALA A 59 7.00 34.52 -6.52
N ASN A 60 6.82 35.57 -7.33
CA ASN A 60 6.64 35.63 -8.77
C ASN A 60 7.05 34.34 -9.52
N VAL A 61 6.18 33.33 -9.47
CA VAL A 61 6.32 32.18 -10.35
C VAL A 61 5.84 32.69 -11.71
N PRO A 62 6.68 32.63 -12.76
CA PRO A 62 6.26 32.99 -14.09
C PRO A 62 4.94 32.30 -14.40
N VAL A 63 3.96 33.02 -14.97
CA VAL A 63 2.70 32.47 -15.41
C VAL A 63 3.01 31.55 -16.59
N VAL A 64 3.44 30.33 -16.28
CA VAL A 64 3.49 29.24 -17.26
C VAL A 64 2.03 28.96 -17.62
N GLU A 65 1.74 28.97 -18.90
CA GLU A 65 0.42 28.71 -19.50
C GLU A 65 -0.35 27.67 -18.67
N GLN A 66 -1.52 28.09 -18.14
CA GLN A 66 -2.23 27.27 -17.16
C GLN A 66 -2.93 26.13 -17.87
N GLN A 67 -2.21 25.00 -18.02
CA GLN A 67 -2.86 23.76 -18.47
C GLN A 67 -4.08 23.49 -17.60
N SER A 68 -5.24 23.34 -18.23
CA SER A 68 -6.49 23.07 -17.54
C SER A 68 -6.49 21.63 -16.96
N PHE A 69 -7.27 21.42 -15.92
CA PHE A 69 -7.49 20.09 -15.34
C PHE A 69 -7.94 19.07 -16.40
N ARG A 70 -8.89 19.46 -17.28
CA ARG A 70 -9.39 18.59 -18.35
C ARG A 70 -8.29 18.19 -19.34
N THR A 71 -7.44 19.13 -19.69
CA THR A 71 -6.32 18.88 -20.63
C THR A 71 -5.30 17.94 -20.01
N ALA A 72 -4.95 18.15 -18.73
CA ALA A 72 -4.03 17.26 -18.01
C ALA A 72 -4.57 15.83 -17.90
N LEU A 73 -5.86 15.67 -17.64
CA LEU A 73 -6.51 14.37 -17.57
C LEU A 73 -6.56 13.70 -18.95
N ALA A 74 -6.94 14.41 -19.98
CA ALA A 74 -6.98 13.90 -21.35
C ALA A 74 -5.59 13.45 -21.82
N GLU A 75 -4.55 14.23 -21.53
CA GLU A 75 -3.17 13.88 -21.82
C GLU A 75 -2.75 12.60 -21.06
N ALA A 76 -3.05 12.52 -19.76
CA ALA A 76 -2.70 11.36 -18.95
C ALA A 76 -3.36 10.08 -19.44
N PHE A 77 -4.67 10.11 -19.69
CA PHE A 77 -5.40 8.93 -20.19
C PHE A 77 -5.12 8.64 -21.67
N GLY A 78 -4.63 9.60 -22.44
CA GLY A 78 -4.06 9.38 -23.78
C GLY A 78 -2.67 8.72 -23.74
N HIS A 79 -1.99 8.74 -22.60
CA HIS A 79 -0.64 8.21 -22.47
C HIS A 79 -0.68 6.72 -22.09
N ARG A 80 -0.34 5.84 -23.03
CA ARG A 80 -0.41 4.38 -22.87
C ARG A 80 0.28 3.88 -21.57
N SER A 81 1.44 4.45 -21.23
CA SER A 81 2.18 4.03 -20.02
C SER A 81 1.42 4.36 -18.73
N TYR A 82 0.68 5.48 -18.69
CA TYR A 82 -0.13 5.84 -17.53
C TYR A 82 -1.34 4.91 -17.40
N VAL A 83 -2.03 4.61 -18.50
CA VAL A 83 -3.16 3.67 -18.48
C VAL A 83 -2.72 2.29 -17.99
N LEU A 84 -1.58 1.77 -18.50
CA LEU A 84 -1.02 0.50 -18.04
C LEU A 84 -0.61 0.54 -16.57
N LEU A 85 -0.11 1.68 -16.08
CA LEU A 85 0.23 1.88 -14.67
C LEU A 85 -1.02 1.83 -13.79
N VAL A 86 -2.10 2.50 -14.20
CA VAL A 86 -3.39 2.51 -13.49
C VAL A 86 -3.99 1.10 -13.45
N LEU A 87 -4.00 0.38 -14.58
CA LEU A 87 -4.48 -1.01 -14.65
C LEU A 87 -3.65 -1.95 -13.77
N GLY A 88 -2.32 -1.79 -13.77
CA GLY A 88 -1.45 -2.55 -12.87
C GLY A 88 -1.74 -2.26 -11.40
N PHE A 89 -1.98 -0.99 -11.07
CA PHE A 89 -2.28 -0.58 -9.70
C PHE A 89 -3.67 -1.04 -9.25
N PHE A 90 -4.66 -1.02 -10.14
CA PHE A 90 -5.96 -1.66 -9.93
C PHE A 90 -5.82 -3.16 -9.59
N THR A 91 -5.03 -3.89 -10.38
CA THR A 91 -4.78 -5.31 -10.12
C THR A 91 -4.16 -5.53 -8.74
N CYS A 92 -3.29 -4.61 -8.30
CA CYS A 92 -2.70 -4.65 -6.97
C CYS A 92 -3.80 -4.55 -5.89
N GLY A 93 -4.64 -3.53 -5.94
CA GLY A 93 -5.71 -3.33 -4.95
C GLY A 93 -6.72 -4.47 -4.93
N PHE A 94 -7.13 -4.94 -6.12
CA PHE A 94 -8.00 -6.11 -6.24
C PHE A 94 -7.39 -7.33 -5.53
N GLN A 95 -6.12 -7.60 -5.76
CA GLN A 95 -5.42 -8.72 -5.13
C GLN A 95 -5.33 -8.57 -3.60
N LEU A 96 -5.04 -7.36 -3.12
CA LEU A 96 -5.00 -7.08 -1.69
C LEU A 96 -6.35 -7.34 -1.02
N ALA A 97 -7.42 -6.81 -1.59
CA ALA A 97 -8.78 -7.00 -1.11
C ALA A 97 -9.15 -8.50 -1.13
N PHE A 98 -8.88 -9.18 -2.24
CA PHE A 98 -9.16 -10.60 -2.39
C PHE A 98 -8.46 -11.46 -1.34
N ILE A 99 -7.15 -11.26 -1.15
CA ILE A 99 -6.37 -12.01 -0.16
C ILE A 99 -6.87 -11.71 1.26
N THR A 100 -7.11 -10.44 1.59
CA THR A 100 -7.56 -10.06 2.94
C THR A 100 -8.89 -10.70 3.31
N VAL A 101 -9.82 -10.77 2.36
CA VAL A 101 -11.16 -11.31 2.60
C VAL A 101 -11.18 -12.84 2.58
N HIS A 102 -10.50 -13.44 1.60
CA HIS A 102 -10.65 -14.88 1.34
C HIS A 102 -9.58 -15.76 1.97
N LEU A 103 -8.38 -15.25 2.25
CA LEU A 103 -7.30 -16.07 2.78
C LEU A 103 -7.63 -16.73 4.13
N PRO A 104 -8.26 -16.05 5.12
CA PRO A 104 -8.61 -16.69 6.39
C PRO A 104 -9.58 -17.86 6.22
N ALA A 105 -10.64 -17.69 5.41
CA ALA A 105 -11.58 -18.73 5.11
C ALA A 105 -10.92 -19.91 4.39
N TYR A 106 -10.12 -19.63 3.36
CA TYR A 106 -9.38 -20.64 2.60
C TYR A 106 -8.45 -21.47 3.48
N LEU A 107 -7.73 -20.84 4.41
CA LEU A 107 -6.86 -21.56 5.35
C LEU A 107 -7.67 -22.47 6.29
N SER A 108 -8.81 -21.99 6.79
CA SER A 108 -9.73 -22.77 7.63
C SER A 108 -10.27 -24.00 6.89
N ASP A 109 -10.70 -23.83 5.63
CA ASP A 109 -11.22 -24.92 4.79
C ASP A 109 -10.15 -25.98 4.51
N ARG A 110 -8.87 -25.61 4.58
CA ARG A 110 -7.73 -26.52 4.44
C ARG A 110 -7.24 -27.12 5.78
N GLY A 111 -7.99 -26.91 6.87
CA GLY A 111 -7.67 -27.46 8.19
C GLY A 111 -6.53 -26.71 8.92
N VAL A 112 -6.17 -25.52 8.45
CA VAL A 112 -5.19 -24.66 9.14
C VAL A 112 -5.88 -23.92 10.26
N THR A 113 -5.27 -23.89 11.45
CA THR A 113 -5.86 -23.26 12.63
C THR A 113 -6.00 -21.74 12.48
N ALA A 114 -7.03 -21.16 13.12
CA ALA A 114 -7.23 -19.71 13.16
C ALA A 114 -6.01 -18.96 13.69
N GLN A 115 -5.29 -19.56 14.65
CA GLN A 115 -4.05 -19.02 15.18
C GLN A 115 -2.97 -18.88 14.09
N THR A 116 -2.83 -19.87 13.20
CA THR A 116 -1.92 -19.79 12.05
C THR A 116 -2.35 -18.68 11.10
N GLY A 117 -3.66 -18.52 10.85
CA GLY A 117 -4.19 -17.39 10.08
C GLY A 117 -3.76 -16.04 10.64
N GLY A 118 -3.81 -15.88 11.97
CA GLY A 118 -3.30 -14.69 12.67
C GLY A 118 -1.80 -14.46 12.42
N TRP A 119 -0.99 -15.51 12.47
CA TRP A 119 0.45 -15.42 12.17
C TRP A 119 0.75 -15.08 10.72
N VAL A 120 -0.07 -15.54 9.78
CA VAL A 120 0.04 -15.16 8.36
C VAL A 120 -0.20 -13.66 8.17
N ILE A 121 -1.23 -13.11 8.81
CA ILE A 121 -1.52 -11.66 8.77
C ILE A 121 -0.39 -10.85 9.42
N ALA A 122 0.12 -11.31 10.54
CA ALA A 122 1.27 -10.68 11.20
C ALA A 122 2.52 -10.72 10.32
N ALA A 123 2.78 -11.84 9.64
CA ALA A 123 3.88 -11.96 8.68
C ALA A 123 3.70 -10.97 7.51
N ILE A 124 2.49 -10.86 6.94
CA ILE A 124 2.20 -9.86 5.90
C ILE A 124 2.58 -8.46 6.39
N GLY A 125 2.13 -8.05 7.58
CA GLY A 125 2.42 -6.73 8.16
C GLY A 125 3.91 -6.48 8.35
N LEU A 126 4.61 -7.42 8.97
CA LEU A 126 6.05 -7.31 9.24
C LEU A 126 6.88 -7.21 7.95
N PHE A 127 6.65 -8.13 7.03
CA PHE A 127 7.39 -8.16 5.77
C PHE A 127 7.01 -6.99 4.84
N ASN A 128 5.83 -6.41 5.00
CA ASN A 128 5.44 -5.20 4.27
C ASN A 128 6.30 -3.98 4.69
N ILE A 129 6.69 -3.85 5.95
CA ILE A 129 7.63 -2.82 6.39
C ILE A 129 8.97 -2.99 5.65
N ILE A 130 9.50 -4.21 5.67
CA ILE A 130 10.78 -4.54 5.02
C ILE A 130 10.69 -4.28 3.49
N GLY A 131 9.61 -4.75 2.85
CA GLY A 131 9.40 -4.60 1.42
C GLY A 131 9.28 -3.14 0.99
N SER A 132 8.49 -2.35 1.71
CA SER A 132 8.27 -0.93 1.39
C SER A 132 9.54 -0.10 1.54
N LEU A 133 10.31 -0.33 2.59
CA LEU A 133 11.61 0.32 2.80
C LEU A 133 12.64 -0.14 1.75
N GLY A 134 12.70 -1.44 1.50
CA GLY A 134 13.61 -2.03 0.52
C GLY A 134 13.36 -1.49 -0.88
N VAL A 135 12.10 -1.46 -1.32
CA VAL A 135 11.74 -0.90 -2.63
C VAL A 135 11.93 0.61 -2.67
N GLY A 136 11.66 1.32 -1.56
CA GLY A 136 11.96 2.74 -1.43
C GLY A 136 13.45 3.07 -1.66
N TRP A 137 14.33 2.15 -1.27
CA TRP A 137 15.77 2.25 -1.54
C TRP A 137 16.14 1.76 -2.96
N LEU A 138 15.61 0.61 -3.38
CA LEU A 138 15.91 -0.02 -4.68
C LEU A 138 15.58 0.89 -5.88
N GLN A 139 14.51 1.69 -5.77
CA GLN A 139 14.10 2.60 -6.85
C GLN A 139 15.11 3.73 -7.16
N ASN A 140 16.13 3.92 -6.30
CA ASN A 140 17.23 4.82 -6.58
C ASN A 140 18.32 4.15 -7.42
N LEU A 141 18.40 2.81 -7.39
CA LEU A 141 19.42 2.02 -8.09
C LEU A 141 18.91 1.47 -9.43
N PHE A 142 17.63 1.12 -9.50
CA PHE A 142 17.05 0.45 -10.66
C PHE A 142 15.87 1.23 -11.26
N PRO A 143 15.64 1.09 -12.58
CA PRO A 143 14.47 1.68 -13.22
C PRO A 143 13.15 1.15 -12.61
N LYS A 144 12.28 2.06 -12.19
CA LYS A 144 11.04 1.77 -11.45
C LYS A 144 10.12 0.78 -12.16
N ARG A 145 10.11 0.81 -13.52
CA ARG A 145 9.33 -0.14 -14.34
C ARG A 145 9.73 -1.60 -14.11
N TYR A 146 11.03 -1.88 -13.98
CA TYR A 146 11.51 -3.24 -13.72
C TYR A 146 11.20 -3.69 -12.31
N ILE A 147 11.30 -2.79 -11.34
CA ILE A 147 10.91 -3.07 -9.95
C ILE A 147 9.45 -3.49 -9.90
N LEU A 148 8.54 -2.73 -10.53
CA LEU A 148 7.12 -3.10 -10.61
C LEU A 148 6.90 -4.45 -11.29
N SER A 149 7.57 -4.70 -12.41
CA SER A 149 7.48 -5.98 -13.12
C SER A 149 7.91 -7.17 -12.25
N VAL A 150 9.01 -7.02 -11.51
CA VAL A 150 9.49 -8.06 -10.58
C VAL A 150 8.50 -8.26 -9.45
N ILE A 151 7.95 -7.20 -8.86
CA ILE A 151 6.94 -7.30 -7.79
C ILE A 151 5.71 -8.07 -8.29
N TYR A 152 5.14 -7.71 -9.43
CA TYR A 152 3.95 -8.39 -9.97
C TYR A 152 4.24 -9.84 -10.36
N LEU A 153 5.41 -10.12 -10.94
CA LEU A 153 5.82 -11.48 -11.26
C LEU A 153 5.98 -12.33 -9.98
N THR A 154 6.64 -11.79 -8.96
CA THR A 154 6.80 -12.46 -7.67
C THR A 154 5.45 -12.78 -7.03
N ARG A 155 4.49 -11.87 -7.08
CA ARG A 155 3.11 -12.12 -6.61
C ARG A 155 2.44 -13.23 -7.37
N ALA A 156 2.48 -13.19 -8.70
CA ALA A 156 1.86 -14.23 -9.54
C ALA A 156 2.47 -15.61 -9.23
N LEU A 157 3.79 -15.69 -9.15
CA LEU A 157 4.49 -16.95 -8.85
C LEU A 157 4.19 -17.43 -7.42
N SER A 158 4.12 -16.53 -6.44
CA SER A 158 3.82 -16.91 -5.05
C SER A 158 2.40 -17.47 -4.90
N ILE A 159 1.42 -16.90 -5.60
CA ILE A 159 0.05 -17.42 -5.60
C ILE A 159 0.00 -18.80 -6.26
N VAL A 160 0.59 -18.94 -7.46
CA VAL A 160 0.62 -20.23 -8.17
C VAL A 160 1.32 -21.28 -7.31
N ALA A 161 2.45 -20.97 -6.71
CA ALA A 161 3.14 -21.89 -5.80
C ALA A 161 2.24 -22.25 -4.60
N PHE A 162 1.60 -21.27 -3.96
CA PHE A 162 0.80 -21.49 -2.77
C PHE A 162 -0.39 -22.42 -3.02
N ILE A 163 -1.07 -22.29 -4.18
CA ILE A 163 -2.21 -23.17 -4.51
C ILE A 163 -1.79 -24.53 -5.08
N SER A 164 -0.55 -24.65 -5.58
CA SER A 164 -0.05 -25.90 -6.21
C SER A 164 0.57 -26.87 -5.22
N PHE A 165 0.97 -26.42 -4.04
CA PHE A 165 1.60 -27.27 -3.02
C PHE A 165 0.66 -27.48 -1.83
N PRO A 166 0.89 -28.55 -1.02
CA PRO A 166 0.13 -28.82 0.19
C PRO A 166 0.18 -27.63 1.14
N ILE A 167 -0.99 -27.24 1.68
CA ILE A 167 -1.11 -26.13 2.63
C ILE A 167 -0.74 -26.62 4.02
N THR A 168 0.36 -26.10 4.53
CA THR A 168 0.87 -26.35 5.87
C THR A 168 1.01 -25.02 6.60
N THR A 169 1.20 -25.05 7.92
CA THR A 169 1.53 -23.84 8.70
C THR A 169 2.73 -23.10 8.12
N PHE A 170 3.77 -23.83 7.72
CA PHE A 170 4.98 -23.25 7.14
C PHE A 170 4.70 -22.59 5.78
N SER A 171 4.03 -23.31 4.84
CA SER A 171 3.71 -22.75 3.53
C SER A 171 2.78 -21.54 3.60
N ALA A 172 1.84 -21.50 4.54
CA ALA A 172 0.96 -20.39 4.77
C ALA A 172 1.72 -19.14 5.29
N ILE A 173 2.60 -19.32 6.29
CA ILE A 173 3.44 -18.22 6.81
C ILE A 173 4.43 -17.73 5.75
N ALA A 174 5.07 -18.64 5.00
CA ALA A 174 5.98 -18.29 3.91
C ALA A 174 5.26 -17.49 2.80
N PHE A 175 4.05 -17.91 2.42
CA PHE A 175 3.19 -17.15 1.52
C PHE A 175 2.87 -15.75 2.06
N GLY A 176 2.52 -15.66 3.36
CA GLY A 176 2.29 -14.39 4.05
C GLY A 176 3.53 -13.48 4.00
N ALA A 177 4.72 -14.03 4.23
CA ALA A 177 5.97 -13.27 4.17
C ALA A 177 6.27 -12.73 2.75
N VAL A 178 6.17 -13.56 1.72
CA VAL A 178 6.39 -13.14 0.33
C VAL A 178 5.33 -12.13 -0.12
N THR A 179 4.08 -12.38 0.23
CA THR A 179 2.97 -11.45 -0.03
C THR A 179 3.22 -10.12 0.68
N GLY A 180 3.64 -10.15 1.93
CA GLY A 180 3.99 -8.96 2.71
C GLY A 180 5.11 -8.16 2.07
N LEU A 181 6.22 -8.78 1.68
CA LEU A 181 7.33 -8.10 0.99
C LEU A 181 6.88 -7.31 -0.24
N THR A 182 5.86 -7.78 -0.92
CA THR A 182 5.34 -7.14 -2.12
C THR A 182 4.06 -6.32 -1.88
N TRP A 183 3.49 -6.31 -0.67
CA TRP A 183 2.14 -5.82 -0.35
C TRP A 183 1.89 -4.39 -0.81
N LEU A 184 2.56 -3.41 -0.20
CA LEU A 184 2.50 -2.00 -0.61
C LEU A 184 3.78 -1.52 -1.30
N SER A 185 4.66 -2.44 -1.66
CA SER A 185 5.93 -2.14 -2.33
C SER A 185 5.73 -1.55 -3.74
N THR A 186 4.53 -1.65 -4.31
CA THR A 186 4.17 -0.98 -5.57
C THR A 186 3.92 0.50 -5.43
N VAL A 187 3.59 1.00 -4.23
CA VAL A 187 3.20 2.40 -3.98
C VAL A 187 4.36 3.39 -4.29
N PRO A 188 5.58 3.21 -3.74
CA PRO A 188 6.68 4.14 -4.01
C PRO A 188 7.07 4.24 -5.49
N PRO A 189 7.26 3.15 -6.25
CA PRO A 189 7.63 3.25 -7.66
C PRO A 189 6.48 3.75 -8.53
N THR A 190 5.21 3.47 -8.20
CA THR A 190 4.04 3.98 -8.93
C THR A 190 3.95 5.49 -8.81
N SER A 191 4.02 6.03 -7.58
CA SER A 191 4.01 7.48 -7.35
C SER A 191 5.19 8.17 -8.05
N ALA A 192 6.38 7.59 -7.96
CA ALA A 192 7.56 8.14 -8.63
C ALA A 192 7.46 8.12 -10.16
N LEU A 193 6.81 7.11 -10.76
CA LEU A 193 6.56 7.06 -12.20
C LEU A 193 5.56 8.13 -12.65
N VAL A 194 4.48 8.36 -11.90
CA VAL A 194 3.54 9.45 -12.20
C VAL A 194 4.25 10.80 -12.16
N ALA A 195 5.09 11.03 -11.13
CA ALA A 195 5.86 12.26 -11.03
C ALA A 195 6.87 12.45 -12.19
N LEU A 196 7.48 11.35 -12.67
CA LEU A 196 8.39 11.38 -13.82
C LEU A 196 7.66 11.65 -15.15
N MET A 197 6.45 11.14 -15.33
CA MET A 197 5.70 11.30 -16.57
C MET A 197 5.05 12.69 -16.71
N PHE A 198 4.52 13.24 -15.61
CA PHE A 198 3.68 14.45 -15.66
C PHE A 198 4.19 15.59 -14.78
N GLY A 199 5.36 15.44 -14.16
CA GLY A 199 5.91 16.44 -13.26
C GLY A 199 5.14 16.55 -11.94
N THR A 200 5.46 17.58 -11.16
CA THR A 200 4.91 17.76 -9.80
C THR A 200 3.56 18.47 -9.77
N ARG A 201 3.24 19.24 -10.82
CA ARG A 201 2.05 20.11 -10.86
C ARG A 201 0.74 19.32 -10.72
N TRP A 202 0.58 18.30 -11.54
CA TRP A 202 -0.62 17.45 -11.56
C TRP A 202 -0.42 16.12 -10.82
N PHE A 203 0.73 15.96 -10.16
CA PHE A 203 1.08 14.72 -9.48
C PHE A 203 0.00 14.24 -8.52
N ALA A 204 -0.44 15.09 -7.59
CA ALA A 204 -1.43 14.71 -6.57
C ALA A 204 -2.74 14.25 -7.21
N THR A 205 -3.18 14.95 -8.26
CA THR A 205 -4.41 14.62 -8.98
C THR A 205 -4.29 13.29 -9.74
N LEU A 206 -3.26 13.16 -10.58
CA LEU A 206 -3.07 11.96 -11.41
C LEU A 206 -2.74 10.73 -10.58
N TYR A 207 -1.91 10.90 -9.53
CA TYR A 207 -1.68 9.83 -8.59
C TYR A 207 -2.93 9.47 -7.80
N GLY A 208 -3.76 10.47 -7.43
CA GLY A 208 -5.06 10.25 -6.80
C GLY A 208 -6.00 9.40 -7.66
N PHE A 209 -6.09 9.67 -8.98
CA PHE A 209 -6.86 8.82 -9.90
C PHE A 209 -6.32 7.39 -9.97
N ALA A 210 -5.00 7.22 -10.02
CA ALA A 210 -4.41 5.89 -9.95
C ALA A 210 -4.74 5.19 -8.62
N PHE A 211 -4.73 5.94 -7.51
CA PHE A 211 -5.02 5.40 -6.19
C PHE A 211 -6.50 5.04 -5.99
N VAL A 212 -7.43 5.80 -6.59
CA VAL A 212 -8.87 5.45 -6.58
C VAL A 212 -9.14 4.12 -7.29
N SER A 213 -8.31 3.77 -8.27
CA SER A 213 -8.42 2.47 -8.94
C SER A 213 -7.94 1.29 -8.07
N HIS A 214 -7.12 1.57 -7.04
CA HIS A 214 -6.52 0.60 -6.14
C HIS A 214 -7.48 0.25 -4.98
#